data_1ea76225e406a4f22c36c732eafac4c0
#
_entry.id   1ea76225e406a4f22c36c732eafac4c0
#
_cell.length_a   1.000
_cell.length_b   1.000
_cell.length_c   1.000
_cell.angle_alpha   90.00
_cell.angle_beta   90.00
_cell.angle_gamma   90.00
#
_symmetry.space_group_name_H-M   'P 1'
#
loop_
_entity.id
_entity.type
_entity.pdbx_description
1 polymer ?
#
loop_
_entity_poly.entity_id
_entity_poly.type
_entity_poly.pdbx_seq_one_letter_code
_entity_poly.pdbx_strand_id
1 'polypeptide(L)'
;MVRPVTKLAALTFAALFAAAACSGARAIPADAKTEVISLDHIDCADCGDQIVADLRERPGIYAATFDKQTAEIRVVASPSFDVLTTVKQLAAHEGFQAILGAGKGRYLEGPAFPPSADFKVIAHAESEVPDITTLPVKGKITVIDFSATWCRPCRTIDEHMARVLGARSDIAYRKLEIGDWDTPLAQRYLKGIPQLPYLIIYDAAGTRVKEIVGVDLASLDATLGSGPVAR
;
A
#
# COMPACT_ATOMS: atom_id res chain seq x y z
N MET A 1 -77.29 0.30 -39.78
CA MET A 1 -76.22 0.29 -40.84
C MET A 1 -75.39 1.57 -40.74
N VAL A 2 -74.33 1.57 -40.07
CA VAL A 2 -73.34 2.66 -39.98
C VAL A 2 -71.97 2.04 -39.86
N ARG A 3 -71.09 2.30 -40.79
CA ARG A 3 -69.70 1.82 -40.81
C ARG A 3 -68.83 2.74 -39.96
N PRO A 4 -67.89 2.24 -39.16
CA PRO A 4 -66.92 3.13 -38.49
C PRO A 4 -65.70 3.42 -39.37
N VAL A 5 -65.26 4.65 -39.28
CA VAL A 5 -64.08 5.23 -39.94
C VAL A 5 -62.86 4.89 -39.08
N THR A 6 -61.92 4.20 -39.70
CA THR A 6 -60.60 3.86 -39.13
C THR A 6 -59.70 5.08 -39.23
N LYS A 7 -59.26 5.64 -38.07
CA LYS A 7 -58.18 6.63 -38.00
C LYS A 7 -56.86 5.92 -37.86
N LEU A 8 -56.00 6.08 -38.84
CA LEU A 8 -54.56 5.72 -38.82
C LEU A 8 -53.83 6.70 -37.92
N ALA A 9 -53.30 6.23 -36.82
CA ALA A 9 -52.38 7.00 -35.98
C ALA A 9 -50.94 6.73 -36.43
N ALA A 10 -50.26 7.74 -36.93
CA ALA A 10 -48.86 7.71 -37.27
C ALA A 10 -47.99 7.71 -35.99
N LEU A 11 -47.31 6.62 -35.70
CA LEU A 11 -46.29 6.57 -34.66
C LEU A 11 -44.98 7.07 -35.19
N THR A 12 -44.62 8.28 -34.78
CA THR A 12 -43.26 8.84 -34.96
C THR A 12 -42.34 8.21 -33.93
N PHE A 13 -41.44 7.32 -34.40
CA PHE A 13 -40.31 6.80 -33.61
C PHE A 13 -39.28 7.89 -33.43
N ALA A 14 -39.22 8.49 -32.26
CA ALA A 14 -38.10 9.33 -31.86
C ALA A 14 -36.92 8.39 -31.43
N ALA A 15 -35.92 8.32 -32.33
CA ALA A 15 -34.66 7.64 -32.04
C ALA A 15 -33.89 8.49 -31.00
N LEU A 16 -33.91 8.06 -29.73
CA LEU A 16 -32.94 8.55 -28.74
C LEU A 16 -31.56 8.03 -29.09
N PHE A 17 -30.71 8.88 -29.61
CA PHE A 17 -29.26 8.65 -29.66
C PHE A 17 -28.73 8.72 -28.22
N ALA A 18 -28.53 7.56 -27.58
CA ALA A 18 -27.73 7.46 -26.39
C ALA A 18 -26.27 7.69 -26.83
N ALA A 19 -25.77 8.90 -26.58
CA ALA A 19 -24.35 9.19 -26.63
C ALA A 19 -23.65 8.39 -25.51
N ALA A 20 -23.13 7.21 -25.83
CA ALA A 20 -22.20 6.48 -25.00
C ALA A 20 -20.98 7.39 -24.86
N ALA A 21 -20.79 7.96 -23.67
CA ALA A 21 -19.54 8.60 -23.28
C ALA A 21 -18.48 7.47 -23.20
N CYS A 22 -17.84 7.19 -24.33
CA CYS A 22 -16.60 6.43 -24.36
C CYS A 22 -15.58 7.25 -23.57
N SER A 23 -15.22 6.79 -22.39
CA SER A 23 -13.98 7.19 -21.70
C SER A 23 -12.84 6.90 -22.66
N GLY A 24 -12.41 7.93 -23.40
CA GLY A 24 -11.44 7.80 -24.48
C GLY A 24 -10.07 7.45 -23.90
N ALA A 25 -9.74 6.18 -23.85
CA ALA A 25 -8.35 5.78 -23.77
C ALA A 25 -7.61 6.46 -24.92
N ARG A 26 -6.68 7.36 -24.62
CA ARG A 26 -5.86 8.01 -25.65
C ARG A 26 -5.14 6.92 -26.46
N ALA A 27 -5.33 6.89 -27.76
CA ALA A 27 -4.59 5.95 -28.61
C ALA A 27 -3.08 6.23 -28.45
N ILE A 28 -2.32 5.19 -28.15
CA ILE A 28 -0.86 5.31 -28.01
C ILE A 28 -0.27 5.33 -29.43
N PRO A 29 0.43 6.41 -29.84
CA PRO A 29 1.10 6.48 -31.13
C PRO A 29 2.20 5.40 -31.25
N ALA A 30 2.48 4.98 -32.50
CA ALA A 30 3.49 3.96 -32.76
C ALA A 30 4.94 4.40 -32.40
N ASP A 31 5.18 5.70 -32.37
CA ASP A 31 6.45 6.32 -32.00
C ASP A 31 6.56 6.67 -30.51
N ALA A 32 5.55 6.32 -29.69
CA ALA A 32 5.60 6.56 -28.26
C ALA A 32 6.78 5.81 -27.61
N LYS A 33 7.50 6.52 -26.72
CA LYS A 33 8.56 5.92 -25.91
C LYS A 33 8.02 5.41 -24.57
N THR A 34 8.66 4.36 -24.06
CA THR A 34 8.40 3.88 -22.68
C THR A 34 9.64 4.07 -21.85
N GLU A 35 9.48 4.73 -20.70
CA GLU A 35 10.56 4.90 -19.71
C GLU A 35 10.13 4.32 -18.37
N VAL A 36 11.10 3.77 -17.63
CA VAL A 36 10.94 3.33 -16.24
C VAL A 36 11.75 4.27 -15.36
N ILE A 37 11.10 4.80 -14.33
CA ILE A 37 11.70 5.68 -13.34
C ILE A 37 11.57 5.00 -11.97
N SER A 38 12.67 4.70 -11.35
CA SER A 38 12.73 4.20 -9.98
C SER A 38 12.61 5.36 -8.99
N LEU A 39 11.78 5.20 -7.96
CA LEU A 39 11.70 6.13 -6.83
C LEU A 39 12.54 5.62 -5.68
N ASP A 40 13.50 6.43 -5.22
CA ASP A 40 14.38 6.08 -4.11
C ASP A 40 14.02 6.86 -2.85
N HIS A 41 14.09 6.21 -1.70
CA HIS A 41 13.68 6.74 -0.39
C HIS A 41 12.19 7.09 -0.29
N ILE A 42 11.34 6.41 -1.05
CA ILE A 42 9.88 6.59 -0.95
C ILE A 42 9.39 6.01 0.39
N ASP A 43 8.49 6.72 1.05
CA ASP A 43 8.00 6.32 2.36
C ASP A 43 6.53 5.86 2.37
N CYS A 44 5.84 5.98 1.24
CA CYS A 44 4.47 5.50 1.08
C CYS A 44 4.13 5.12 -0.37
N ALA A 45 3.30 4.08 -0.55
CA ALA A 45 2.84 3.67 -1.88
C ALA A 45 1.91 4.72 -2.52
N ASP A 46 1.02 5.32 -1.72
CA ASP A 46 0.07 6.33 -2.20
C ASP A 46 0.78 7.54 -2.83
N CYS A 47 2.01 7.85 -2.40
CA CYS A 47 2.82 8.91 -2.98
C CYS A 47 3.24 8.60 -4.43
N GLY A 48 3.55 7.34 -4.73
CA GLY A 48 3.81 6.89 -6.10
C GLY A 48 2.56 6.96 -6.98
N ASP A 49 1.41 6.59 -6.43
CA ASP A 49 0.11 6.68 -7.11
C ASP A 49 -0.27 8.14 -7.39
N GLN A 50 0.01 9.06 -6.47
CA GLN A 50 -0.24 10.49 -6.68
C GLN A 50 0.63 11.05 -7.83
N ILE A 51 1.92 10.71 -7.87
CA ILE A 51 2.81 11.09 -8.98
C ILE A 51 2.26 10.57 -10.31
N VAL A 52 1.77 9.34 -10.35
CA VAL A 52 1.16 8.74 -11.55
C VAL A 52 -0.12 9.48 -11.96
N ALA A 53 -0.97 9.85 -11.00
CA ALA A 53 -2.17 10.65 -11.27
C ALA A 53 -1.82 11.98 -11.92
N ASP A 54 -0.86 12.71 -11.36
CA ASP A 54 -0.39 13.99 -11.90
C ASP A 54 0.25 13.85 -13.30
N LEU A 55 0.97 12.75 -13.56
CA LEU A 55 1.54 12.47 -14.87
C LEU A 55 0.46 12.25 -15.93
N ARG A 56 -0.60 11.50 -15.61
CA ARG A 56 -1.68 11.17 -16.55
C ARG A 56 -2.44 12.41 -17.06
N GLU A 57 -2.43 13.49 -16.31
CA GLU A 57 -3.06 14.74 -16.70
C GLU A 57 -2.21 15.57 -17.69
N ARG A 58 -0.92 15.25 -17.84
CA ARG A 58 -0.01 16.05 -18.67
C ARG A 58 -0.17 15.75 -20.15
N PRO A 59 -0.19 16.78 -21.04
CA PRO A 59 -0.12 16.57 -22.47
C PRO A 59 1.16 15.84 -22.85
N GLY A 60 1.04 14.83 -23.72
CA GLY A 60 2.19 14.01 -24.16
C GLY A 60 2.43 12.77 -23.31
N ILE A 61 1.70 12.55 -22.23
CA ILE A 61 1.65 11.28 -21.50
C ILE A 61 0.43 10.48 -22.00
N TYR A 62 0.68 9.26 -22.41
CA TYR A 62 -0.35 8.32 -22.90
C TYR A 62 -0.76 7.31 -21.83
N ALA A 63 0.20 6.84 -21.02
CA ALA A 63 -0.05 5.97 -19.89
C ALA A 63 1.03 6.18 -18.80
N ALA A 64 0.65 5.98 -17.55
CA ALA A 64 1.58 5.88 -16.43
C ALA A 64 1.02 4.89 -15.41
N THR A 65 1.89 4.07 -14.82
CA THR A 65 1.57 3.10 -13.77
C THR A 65 2.66 3.11 -12.72
N PHE A 66 2.29 2.87 -11.47
CA PHE A 66 3.23 2.67 -10.37
C PHE A 66 3.18 1.21 -9.92
N ASP A 67 4.35 0.61 -9.77
CA ASP A 67 4.55 -0.70 -9.17
C ASP A 67 5.07 -0.49 -7.74
N LYS A 68 4.21 -0.76 -6.77
CA LYS A 68 4.53 -0.58 -5.35
C LYS A 68 5.50 -1.62 -4.80
N GLN A 69 5.69 -2.77 -5.48
CA GLN A 69 6.66 -3.76 -5.03
C GLN A 69 8.08 -3.33 -5.33
N THR A 70 8.29 -2.71 -6.48
CA THR A 70 9.59 -2.27 -6.96
C THR A 70 9.85 -0.78 -6.77
N ALA A 71 8.84 -0.01 -6.31
CA ALA A 71 8.85 1.44 -6.24
C ALA A 71 9.20 2.09 -7.59
N GLU A 72 8.59 1.61 -8.67
CA GLU A 72 8.87 2.04 -10.05
C GLU A 72 7.65 2.64 -10.74
N ILE A 73 7.88 3.73 -11.45
CA ILE A 73 6.90 4.32 -12.35
C ILE A 73 7.26 3.96 -13.78
N ARG A 74 6.32 3.33 -14.50
CA ARG A 74 6.41 3.08 -15.94
C ARG A 74 5.57 4.12 -16.66
N VAL A 75 6.18 4.86 -17.60
CA VAL A 75 5.53 5.95 -18.34
C VAL A 75 5.61 5.68 -19.83
N VAL A 76 4.48 5.79 -20.52
CA VAL A 76 4.41 5.83 -21.97
C VAL A 76 4.13 7.25 -22.40
N ALA A 77 5.04 7.86 -23.15
CA ALA A 77 4.99 9.28 -23.49
C ALA A 77 5.37 9.55 -24.95
N SER A 78 5.09 10.79 -25.41
CA SER A 78 5.59 11.26 -26.71
C SER A 78 7.12 11.29 -26.70
N PRO A 79 7.78 11.12 -27.87
CA PRO A 79 9.25 11.14 -27.96
C PRO A 79 9.90 12.41 -27.40
N SER A 80 9.22 13.55 -27.56
CA SER A 80 9.69 14.86 -27.11
C SER A 80 9.44 15.16 -25.63
N PHE A 81 8.66 14.34 -24.92
CA PHE A 81 8.33 14.58 -23.51
C PHE A 81 9.51 14.19 -22.60
N ASP A 82 9.95 15.10 -21.74
CA ASP A 82 11.02 14.80 -20.77
C ASP A 82 10.40 14.17 -19.50
N VAL A 83 10.29 12.84 -19.52
CA VAL A 83 9.71 12.05 -18.42
C VAL A 83 10.55 12.21 -17.16
N LEU A 84 11.88 12.04 -17.28
CA LEU A 84 12.75 12.04 -16.12
C LEU A 84 12.71 13.36 -15.34
N THR A 85 12.84 14.49 -16.05
CA THR A 85 12.80 15.82 -15.40
C THR A 85 11.44 16.06 -14.76
N THR A 86 10.35 15.65 -15.42
CA THR A 86 9.00 15.80 -14.87
C THR A 86 8.81 14.98 -13.59
N VAL A 87 9.21 13.70 -13.61
CA VAL A 87 9.08 12.84 -12.42
C VAL A 87 10.00 13.33 -11.30
N LYS A 88 11.22 13.81 -11.61
CA LYS A 88 12.11 14.43 -10.61
C LYS A 88 11.46 15.62 -9.91
N GLN A 89 10.77 16.49 -10.64
CA GLN A 89 10.09 17.65 -10.05
C GLN A 89 8.95 17.22 -9.12
N LEU A 90 8.14 16.24 -9.53
CA LEU A 90 7.05 15.71 -8.73
C LEU A 90 7.59 14.99 -7.48
N ALA A 91 8.58 14.11 -7.65
CA ALA A 91 9.19 13.37 -6.56
C ALA A 91 9.91 14.27 -5.54
N ALA A 92 10.58 15.33 -6.01
CA ALA A 92 11.24 16.29 -5.13
C ALA A 92 10.26 17.07 -4.25
N HIS A 93 9.06 17.34 -4.73
CA HIS A 93 8.01 17.96 -3.93
C HIS A 93 7.60 17.07 -2.75
N GLU A 94 7.63 15.76 -2.94
CA GLU A 94 7.33 14.75 -1.92
C GLU A 94 8.56 14.32 -1.08
N GLY A 95 9.76 14.84 -1.41
CA GLY A 95 11.00 14.51 -0.70
C GLY A 95 11.73 13.24 -1.20
N PHE A 96 11.31 12.69 -2.36
CA PHE A 96 11.92 11.48 -2.94
C PHE A 96 12.93 11.79 -4.03
N GLN A 97 13.72 10.79 -4.41
CA GLN A 97 14.60 10.84 -5.56
C GLN A 97 14.04 10.01 -6.71
N ALA A 98 14.08 10.55 -7.92
CA ALA A 98 13.71 9.85 -9.14
C ALA A 98 14.96 9.55 -9.98
N ILE A 99 15.13 8.27 -10.32
CA ILE A 99 16.31 7.72 -11.01
C ILE A 99 15.86 7.02 -12.29
N LEU A 100 16.46 7.35 -13.43
CA LEU A 100 16.14 6.68 -14.70
C LEU A 100 16.57 5.20 -14.67
N GLY A 101 15.71 4.33 -15.11
CA GLY A 101 15.91 2.88 -15.23
C GLY A 101 15.29 2.10 -14.07
N ALA A 102 15.09 0.80 -14.32
CA ALA A 102 14.54 -0.15 -13.36
C ALA A 102 15.59 -0.63 -12.32
N GLY A 103 15.09 -1.25 -11.24
CA GLY A 103 15.91 -1.93 -10.22
C GLY A 103 16.63 -0.99 -9.24
N LYS A 104 16.21 0.27 -9.15
CA LYS A 104 16.82 1.27 -8.26
C LYS A 104 15.83 1.83 -7.25
N GLY A 105 14.55 1.42 -7.34
CA GLY A 105 13.50 1.86 -6.43
C GLY A 105 13.68 1.23 -5.06
N ARG A 106 13.51 2.03 -4.01
CA ARG A 106 13.59 1.57 -2.62
C ARG A 106 12.66 2.37 -1.75
N TYR A 107 12.02 1.69 -0.83
CA TYR A 107 11.38 2.35 0.29
C TYR A 107 12.40 2.75 1.35
N LEU A 108 12.07 3.77 2.14
CA LEU A 108 12.82 4.08 3.33
C LEU A 108 12.87 2.84 4.24
N GLU A 109 14.06 2.49 4.70
CA GLU A 109 14.21 1.41 5.67
C GLU A 109 13.52 1.77 6.99
N GLY A 110 12.99 0.75 7.65
CA GLY A 110 12.47 0.88 9.00
C GLY A 110 13.60 1.17 10.02
N PRO A 111 13.25 1.50 11.26
CA PRO A 111 14.24 1.75 12.31
C PRO A 111 15.04 0.47 12.61
N ALA A 112 16.29 0.65 12.98
CA ALA A 112 17.10 -0.45 13.51
C ALA A 112 16.58 -0.86 14.90
N PHE A 113 16.30 -2.15 15.07
CA PHE A 113 15.98 -2.70 16.39
C PHE A 113 17.25 -2.97 17.18
N PRO A 114 17.24 -2.72 18.51
CA PRO A 114 18.40 -3.02 19.35
C PRO A 114 18.81 -4.52 19.26
N PRO A 115 20.10 -4.85 19.29
CA PRO A 115 20.56 -6.25 19.22
C PRO A 115 20.00 -7.16 20.32
N SER A 116 19.60 -6.57 21.47
CA SER A 116 18.97 -7.27 22.59
C SER A 116 17.47 -7.47 22.42
N ALA A 117 16.85 -6.86 21.43
CA ALA A 117 15.42 -6.94 21.18
C ALA A 117 15.01 -8.36 20.74
N ASP A 118 13.91 -8.86 21.31
CA ASP A 118 13.27 -10.07 20.80
C ASP A 118 12.37 -9.73 19.61
N PHE A 119 13.03 -9.34 18.50
CA PHE A 119 12.41 -9.00 17.24
C PHE A 119 12.73 -10.05 16.18
N LYS A 120 11.72 -10.45 15.42
CA LYS A 120 11.88 -11.34 14.25
C LYS A 120 10.92 -11.00 13.14
N VAL A 121 11.41 -10.94 11.92
CA VAL A 121 10.59 -11.04 10.71
C VAL A 121 10.31 -12.53 10.49
N ILE A 122 9.05 -12.92 10.54
CA ILE A 122 8.60 -14.33 10.51
C ILE A 122 8.30 -14.77 9.09
N ALA A 123 7.70 -13.87 8.29
CA ALA A 123 7.31 -14.17 6.92
C ALA A 123 7.43 -12.93 6.06
N HIS A 124 7.73 -13.16 4.79
CA HIS A 124 7.65 -12.20 3.69
C HIS A 124 6.57 -12.66 2.71
N ALA A 125 6.20 -11.80 1.77
CA ALA A 125 5.10 -12.00 0.81
C ALA A 125 5.05 -13.40 0.16
N GLU A 126 6.22 -13.93 -0.21
CA GLU A 126 6.36 -15.21 -0.92
C GLU A 126 6.70 -16.37 0.01
N SER A 127 6.75 -16.15 1.32
CA SER A 127 7.04 -17.20 2.29
C SER A 127 5.85 -18.14 2.44
N GLU A 128 6.13 -19.34 2.96
CA GLU A 128 5.08 -20.21 3.47
C GLU A 128 4.28 -19.47 4.55
N VAL A 129 2.95 -19.58 4.49
CA VAL A 129 2.06 -18.88 5.42
C VAL A 129 2.13 -19.52 6.80
N PRO A 130 2.71 -18.85 7.81
CA PRO A 130 2.89 -19.45 9.14
C PRO A 130 1.55 -19.59 9.87
N ASP A 131 1.48 -20.52 10.80
CA ASP A 131 0.41 -20.55 11.80
C ASP A 131 0.74 -19.53 12.91
N ILE A 132 0.03 -18.40 12.92
CA ILE A 132 0.29 -17.33 13.89
C ILE A 132 0.02 -17.73 15.35
N THR A 133 -0.76 -18.80 15.59
CA THR A 133 -1.01 -19.29 16.96
C THR A 133 0.22 -19.90 17.61
N THR A 134 1.25 -20.22 16.82
CA THR A 134 2.54 -20.77 17.30
C THR A 134 3.59 -19.69 17.57
N LEU A 135 3.31 -18.43 17.22
CA LEU A 135 4.25 -17.32 17.36
C LEU A 135 4.35 -16.70 18.77
N PRO A 136 3.31 -16.82 19.65
CA PRO A 136 3.43 -16.30 21.00
C PRO A 136 4.60 -16.93 21.76
N VAL A 137 5.39 -16.07 22.43
CA VAL A 137 6.55 -16.49 23.19
C VAL A 137 6.16 -16.67 24.66
N LYS A 138 6.31 -17.88 25.17
CA LYS A 138 5.98 -18.18 26.58
C LYS A 138 6.74 -17.27 27.55
N GLY A 139 6.01 -16.64 28.45
CA GLY A 139 6.58 -15.73 29.45
C GLY A 139 6.81 -14.31 28.95
N LYS A 140 6.43 -13.99 27.70
CA LYS A 140 6.50 -12.64 27.13
C LYS A 140 5.17 -12.19 26.55
N ILE A 141 4.89 -10.90 26.61
CA ILE A 141 3.86 -10.30 25.78
C ILE A 141 4.34 -10.40 24.34
N THR A 142 3.53 -10.92 23.45
CA THR A 142 3.91 -11.06 22.04
C THR A 142 3.01 -10.15 21.18
N VAL A 143 3.64 -9.26 20.43
CA VAL A 143 2.98 -8.43 19.40
C VAL A 143 3.26 -9.05 18.03
N ILE A 144 2.22 -9.47 17.35
CA ILE A 144 2.27 -9.91 15.96
C ILE A 144 1.80 -8.72 15.10
N ASP A 145 2.63 -8.29 14.17
CA ASP A 145 2.39 -7.14 13.29
C ASP A 145 2.34 -7.56 11.83
N PHE A 146 1.19 -7.37 11.20
CA PHE A 146 1.05 -7.45 9.76
C PHE A 146 1.35 -6.09 9.15
N SER A 147 2.36 -6.05 8.30
CA SER A 147 2.90 -4.82 7.73
C SER A 147 3.29 -5.01 6.27
N ALA A 148 3.70 -3.93 5.61
CA ALA A 148 4.29 -3.96 4.28
C ALA A 148 5.37 -2.89 4.16
N THR A 149 6.34 -3.08 3.27
CA THR A 149 7.44 -2.12 3.03
C THR A 149 6.94 -0.76 2.57
N TRP A 150 5.85 -0.74 1.82
CA TRP A 150 5.19 0.46 1.30
C TRP A 150 4.23 1.14 2.31
N CYS A 151 4.12 0.61 3.53
CA CYS A 151 3.16 1.09 4.54
C CYS A 151 3.81 2.12 5.47
N ARG A 152 3.62 3.43 5.20
CA ARG A 152 4.11 4.52 6.07
C ARG A 152 3.58 4.41 7.53
N PRO A 153 2.28 4.13 7.78
CA PRO A 153 1.78 3.95 9.14
C PRO A 153 2.45 2.79 9.89
N CYS A 154 2.84 1.71 9.19
CA CYS A 154 3.54 0.58 9.80
C CYS A 154 4.91 1.01 10.36
N ARG A 155 5.60 1.92 9.68
CA ARG A 155 6.88 2.47 10.16
C ARG A 155 6.73 3.19 11.49
N THR A 156 5.61 3.89 11.72
CA THR A 156 5.32 4.52 13.03
C THR A 156 5.26 3.49 14.14
N ILE A 157 4.67 2.32 13.88
CA ILE A 157 4.67 1.20 14.83
C ILE A 157 6.08 0.65 15.02
N ASP A 158 6.84 0.43 13.95
CA ASP A 158 8.23 -0.05 14.03
C ASP A 158 9.10 0.88 14.88
N GLU A 159 9.03 2.19 14.68
CA GLU A 159 9.77 3.20 15.46
C GLU A 159 9.38 3.18 16.93
N HIS A 160 8.10 3.02 17.21
CA HIS A 160 7.60 2.89 18.58
C HIS A 160 8.11 1.60 19.23
N MET A 161 7.96 0.46 18.55
CA MET A 161 8.38 -0.85 19.04
C MET A 161 9.90 -0.95 19.22
N ALA A 162 10.70 -0.30 18.37
CA ALA A 162 12.14 -0.25 18.55
C ALA A 162 12.53 0.41 19.88
N ARG A 163 11.84 1.50 20.28
CA ARG A 163 12.05 2.13 21.59
C ARG A 163 11.58 1.25 22.74
N VAL A 164 10.39 0.65 22.62
CA VAL A 164 9.83 -0.24 23.63
C VAL A 164 10.75 -1.44 23.89
N LEU A 165 11.20 -2.11 22.84
CA LEU A 165 12.07 -3.28 22.95
C LEU A 165 13.49 -2.95 23.40
N GLY A 166 13.93 -1.70 23.23
CA GLY A 166 15.17 -1.19 23.83
C GLY A 166 15.12 -1.08 25.35
N ALA A 167 13.93 -0.88 25.90
CA ALA A 167 13.71 -0.73 27.35
C ALA A 167 13.13 -1.98 28.02
N ARG A 168 12.58 -2.95 27.24
CA ARG A 168 11.80 -4.06 27.77
C ARG A 168 12.19 -5.39 27.13
N SER A 169 12.63 -6.33 27.96
CA SER A 169 12.99 -7.70 27.52
C SER A 169 11.84 -8.71 27.64
N ASP A 170 10.73 -8.31 28.26
CA ASP A 170 9.53 -9.13 28.48
C ASP A 170 8.53 -9.06 27.30
N ILE A 171 8.91 -8.39 26.22
CA ILE A 171 8.11 -8.27 24.99
C ILE A 171 8.82 -8.95 23.84
N ALA A 172 8.05 -9.64 23.01
CA ALA A 172 8.48 -10.21 21.73
C ALA A 172 7.70 -9.53 20.60
N TYR A 173 8.39 -9.13 19.52
CA TYR A 173 7.77 -8.51 18.34
C TYR A 173 8.00 -9.40 17.12
N ARG A 174 6.91 -9.81 16.47
CA ARG A 174 6.88 -10.75 15.35
C ARG A 174 6.24 -10.08 14.15
N LYS A 175 7.05 -9.75 13.15
CA LYS A 175 6.62 -9.05 11.95
C LYS A 175 6.31 -10.02 10.82
N LEU A 176 5.17 -9.79 10.15
CA LEU A 176 4.75 -10.51 8.97
C LEU A 176 4.56 -9.49 7.82
N GLU A 177 5.46 -9.52 6.85
CA GLU A 177 5.42 -8.61 5.71
C GLU A 177 4.55 -9.22 4.61
N ILE A 178 3.37 -8.67 4.43
CA ILE A 178 2.38 -9.22 3.50
C ILE A 178 2.75 -9.03 2.02
N GLY A 179 3.64 -8.10 1.71
CA GLY A 179 3.92 -7.68 0.33
C GLY A 179 2.75 -6.93 -0.29
N ASP A 180 1.65 -7.62 -0.59
CA ASP A 180 0.40 -7.03 -1.06
C ASP A 180 -0.83 -7.73 -0.48
N TRP A 181 -2.02 -7.13 -0.69
CA TRP A 181 -3.31 -7.63 -0.21
C TRP A 181 -3.76 -8.94 -0.88
N ASP A 182 -3.27 -9.25 -2.07
CA ASP A 182 -3.59 -10.47 -2.82
C ASP A 182 -2.68 -11.67 -2.51
N THR A 183 -1.67 -11.49 -1.67
CA THR A 183 -0.77 -12.58 -1.27
C THR A 183 -1.48 -13.62 -0.38
N PRO A 184 -1.00 -14.89 -0.36
CA PRO A 184 -1.58 -15.93 0.49
C PRO A 184 -1.61 -15.55 1.97
N LEU A 185 -0.59 -14.83 2.46
CA LEU A 185 -0.50 -14.37 3.84
C LEU A 185 -1.62 -13.37 4.16
N ALA A 186 -1.81 -12.36 3.32
CA ALA A 186 -2.87 -11.37 3.48
C ALA A 186 -4.27 -12.00 3.36
N GLN A 187 -4.47 -12.86 2.37
CA GLN A 187 -5.75 -13.53 2.14
C GLN A 187 -6.16 -14.45 3.30
N ARG A 188 -5.19 -15.03 4.01
CA ARG A 188 -5.46 -15.88 5.17
C ARG A 188 -5.85 -15.09 6.41
N TYR A 189 -5.14 -13.99 6.70
CA TYR A 189 -5.25 -13.33 8.01
C TYR A 189 -5.88 -11.94 7.99
N LEU A 190 -5.92 -11.27 6.81
CA LEU A 190 -6.40 -9.88 6.72
C LEU A 190 -7.75 -9.75 6.02
N LYS A 191 -8.47 -10.85 5.82
CA LYS A 191 -9.81 -10.79 5.23
C LYS A 191 -10.74 -9.96 6.10
N GLY A 192 -11.23 -8.83 5.56
CA GLY A 192 -12.08 -7.89 6.29
C GLY A 192 -11.33 -6.86 7.14
N ILE A 193 -10.00 -6.90 7.17
CA ILE A 193 -9.17 -5.85 7.78
C ILE A 193 -8.99 -4.72 6.75
N PRO A 194 -9.39 -3.48 7.05
CA PRO A 194 -9.44 -2.41 6.06
C PRO A 194 -8.08 -1.74 5.78
N GLN A 195 -7.11 -1.86 6.69
CA GLN A 195 -5.84 -1.15 6.58
C GLN A 195 -4.73 -1.78 7.43
N LEU A 196 -3.48 -1.48 7.06
CA LEU A 196 -2.29 -1.76 7.84
C LEU A 196 -1.90 -0.52 8.69
N PRO A 197 -1.08 -0.70 9.75
CA PRO A 197 -0.69 -1.98 10.37
C PRO A 197 -1.89 -2.69 11.00
N TYR A 198 -1.80 -4.02 11.13
CA TYR A 198 -2.75 -4.79 11.91
C TYR A 198 -1.98 -5.58 12.98
N LEU A 199 -2.26 -5.27 14.22
CA LEU A 199 -1.57 -5.86 15.37
C LEU A 199 -2.47 -6.85 16.09
N ILE A 200 -1.91 -8.01 16.45
CA ILE A 200 -2.53 -8.96 17.35
C ILE A 200 -1.61 -9.14 18.56
N ILE A 201 -2.14 -8.91 19.76
CA ILE A 201 -1.36 -8.94 20.98
C ILE A 201 -1.78 -10.12 21.85
N TYR A 202 -0.78 -10.88 22.28
CA TYR A 202 -0.91 -12.01 23.20
C TYR A 202 -0.22 -11.66 24.52
N ASP A 203 -0.83 -12.08 25.62
CA ASP A 203 -0.21 -11.98 26.95
C ASP A 203 0.91 -13.02 27.15
N ALA A 204 1.57 -12.98 28.31
CA ALA A 204 2.66 -13.90 28.64
C ALA A 204 2.22 -15.36 28.81
N ALA A 205 0.92 -15.63 28.93
CA ALA A 205 0.35 -16.97 28.93
C ALA A 205 0.06 -17.49 27.51
N GLY A 206 0.17 -16.62 26.48
CA GLY A 206 -0.15 -16.94 25.09
C GLY A 206 -1.64 -16.78 24.78
N THR A 207 -2.39 -16.04 25.61
CA THR A 207 -3.79 -15.70 25.32
C THR A 207 -3.86 -14.45 24.50
N ARG A 208 -4.66 -14.45 23.44
CA ARG A 208 -4.92 -13.25 22.62
C ARG A 208 -5.75 -12.26 23.43
N VAL A 209 -5.22 -11.05 23.65
CA VAL A 209 -5.83 -10.04 24.52
C VAL A 209 -6.28 -8.79 23.78
N LYS A 210 -5.70 -8.48 22.61
CA LYS A 210 -6.04 -7.25 21.88
C LYS A 210 -5.77 -7.39 20.38
N GLU A 211 -6.55 -6.67 19.60
CA GLU A 211 -6.32 -6.36 18.19
C GLU A 211 -6.34 -4.86 18.00
N ILE A 212 -5.45 -4.36 17.13
CA ILE A 212 -5.37 -2.94 16.78
C ILE A 212 -5.27 -2.85 15.25
N VAL A 213 -6.13 -2.03 14.65
CA VAL A 213 -6.13 -1.75 13.21
C VAL A 213 -5.69 -0.30 13.01
N GLY A 214 -4.66 -0.10 12.19
CA GLY A 214 -4.04 1.21 12.03
C GLY A 214 -3.13 1.61 13.19
N VAL A 215 -2.75 2.88 13.25
CA VAL A 215 -1.87 3.41 14.30
C VAL A 215 -2.69 3.87 15.50
N ASP A 216 -2.62 3.11 16.57
CA ASP A 216 -3.17 3.48 17.89
C ASP A 216 -2.14 3.16 18.98
N LEU A 217 -1.16 4.06 19.13
CA LEU A 217 -0.08 3.90 20.11
C LEU A 217 -0.61 3.90 21.54
N ALA A 218 -1.68 4.63 21.83
CA ALA A 218 -2.26 4.68 23.17
C ALA A 218 -2.84 3.32 23.60
N SER A 219 -3.60 2.67 22.71
CA SER A 219 -4.10 1.31 22.95
C SER A 219 -2.97 0.29 23.01
N LEU A 220 -1.94 0.44 22.18
CA LEU A 220 -0.76 -0.43 22.20
C LEU A 220 -0.06 -0.32 23.55
N ASP A 221 0.29 0.89 24.01
CA ASP A 221 0.98 1.13 25.29
C ASP A 221 0.16 0.64 26.47
N ALA A 222 -1.15 0.91 26.48
CA ALA A 222 -2.05 0.44 27.52
C ALA A 222 -2.08 -1.11 27.60
N THR A 223 -2.01 -1.79 26.45
CA THR A 223 -2.02 -3.26 26.38
C THR A 223 -0.66 -3.85 26.79
N LEU A 224 0.45 -3.20 26.41
CA LEU A 224 1.79 -3.62 26.81
C LEU A 224 2.03 -3.41 28.32
N GLY A 225 1.21 -2.61 28.98
CA GLY A 225 1.36 -2.22 30.38
C GLY A 225 2.46 -1.18 30.59
N SER A 226 2.27 -0.33 31.62
CA SER A 226 3.15 0.79 31.93
C SER A 226 4.49 0.32 32.50
N GLY A 227 5.32 -0.28 31.68
CA GLY A 227 6.75 -0.35 31.97
C GLY A 227 7.38 1.01 31.65
N PRO A 228 8.42 1.48 32.37
CA PRO A 228 9.03 2.76 32.10
C PRO A 228 9.65 2.75 30.71
N VAL A 229 9.00 3.41 29.75
CA VAL A 229 9.67 3.85 28.54
C VAL A 229 10.54 5.03 28.97
N ALA A 230 11.85 4.83 29.09
CA ALA A 230 12.79 5.92 29.31
C ALA A 230 12.59 6.94 28.17
N ARG A 231 12.33 8.21 28.55
CA ARG A 231 12.20 9.32 27.62
C ARG A 231 13.54 9.70 27.03
#